data_2c43bb23e3f7a0ae551d379eea137258
#
_entry.id   2c43bb23e3f7a0ae551d379eea137258
#
_cell.length_a   1.000
_cell.length_b   1.000
_cell.length_c   1.000
_cell.angle_alpha   90.00
_cell.angle_beta   90.00
_cell.angle_gamma   90.00
#
_symmetry.space_group_name_H-M   'P 1'
#
loop_
_entity.id
_entity.type
_entity.pdbx_description
1 polymer ?
#
loop_
_entity_poly.entity_id
_entity_poly.type
_entity_poly.pdbx_seq_one_letter_code
_entity_poly.pdbx_strand_id
1 'polypeptide(L)'
;MNRIRTLTFDLDDTLWDNREVIMAAEQALHDWLGEHYPRVTDRYSLEDMRRMRTDLVGQEPDLRNRITDLRKQSLRLAARTVGYDEELVDPAFAIFIAARHRVSLYDDVTPALHRLRKAGYRLGSLTNGNADVYRLGIAHLFDFSLTAESVGRAKPHPRLFEEACRLSGVSPAELAHVGDEADTDLAGGLAAGVNVIWMNRLEQPATPGITPHAEVRDMAGLLAMLGIEAQQSRN
;
A
#
# COMPACT_ATOMS: atom_id res chain seq x y z
N MET A 1 -3.34 -25.28 -7.39
CA MET A 1 -2.22 -24.46 -6.90
C MET A 1 -1.16 -25.35 -6.29
N ASN A 2 0.12 -25.14 -6.59
CA ASN A 2 1.20 -25.76 -5.82
C ASN A 2 1.04 -25.36 -4.35
N ARG A 3 1.68 -26.11 -3.43
CA ARG A 3 1.57 -25.83 -2.00
C ARG A 3 2.14 -24.42 -1.70
N ILE A 4 1.27 -23.43 -1.48
CA ILE A 4 1.66 -22.08 -1.05
C ILE A 4 2.35 -22.16 0.31
N ARG A 5 3.48 -21.48 0.46
CA ARG A 5 4.28 -21.41 1.70
C ARG A 5 4.41 -19.98 2.23
N THR A 6 4.32 -19.00 1.32
CA THR A 6 4.43 -17.59 1.64
C THR A 6 3.22 -16.85 1.11
N LEU A 7 2.63 -16.00 1.94
CA LEU A 7 1.59 -15.05 1.56
C LEU A 7 2.16 -13.64 1.68
N THR A 8 1.97 -12.85 0.65
CA THR A 8 2.28 -11.42 0.71
C THR A 8 1.00 -10.62 0.54
N PHE A 9 0.92 -9.49 1.23
CA PHE A 9 -0.25 -8.63 1.23
C PHE A 9 0.13 -7.24 0.73
N ASP A 10 -0.68 -6.67 -0.14
CA ASP A 10 -0.73 -5.23 -0.22
C ASP A 10 -1.25 -4.67 1.10
N LEU A 11 -1.06 -3.38 1.34
CA LEU A 11 -1.43 -2.74 2.58
C LEU A 11 -2.70 -1.90 2.42
N ASP A 12 -2.62 -0.86 1.58
CA ASP A 12 -3.68 0.11 1.34
C ASP A 12 -4.88 -0.56 0.65
N ASP A 13 -6.09 -0.29 1.11
CA ASP A 13 -7.35 -0.86 0.62
C ASP A 13 -7.47 -2.40 0.70
N THR A 14 -6.37 -3.10 1.01
CA THR A 14 -6.35 -4.53 1.31
C THR A 14 -6.52 -4.81 2.81
N LEU A 15 -5.76 -4.12 3.67
CA LEU A 15 -5.77 -4.33 5.13
C LEU A 15 -6.49 -3.23 5.91
N TRP A 16 -6.73 -2.07 5.32
CA TRP A 16 -7.50 -0.93 5.84
C TRP A 16 -8.05 -0.10 4.69
N ASP A 17 -9.05 0.75 4.97
CA ASP A 17 -9.55 1.76 4.02
C ASP A 17 -8.52 2.91 3.92
N ASN A 18 -7.81 2.97 2.80
CA ASN A 18 -6.81 3.98 2.56
C ASN A 18 -7.40 5.34 2.15
N ARG A 19 -8.59 5.36 1.59
CA ARG A 19 -9.21 6.59 1.09
C ARG A 19 -9.40 7.60 2.21
N GLU A 20 -9.97 7.17 3.33
CA GLU A 20 -10.17 8.04 4.49
C GLU A 20 -8.84 8.49 5.10
N VAL A 21 -7.85 7.58 5.17
CA VAL A 21 -6.52 7.86 5.71
C VAL A 21 -5.80 8.92 4.88
N ILE A 22 -5.79 8.78 3.55
CA ILE A 22 -5.14 9.75 2.66
C ILE A 22 -5.85 11.09 2.69
N MET A 23 -7.19 11.11 2.69
CA MET A 23 -7.97 12.36 2.78
C MET A 23 -7.66 13.10 4.09
N ALA A 24 -7.65 12.40 5.22
CA ALA A 24 -7.32 12.98 6.51
C ALA A 24 -5.87 13.49 6.57
N ALA A 25 -4.92 12.77 5.99
CA ALA A 25 -3.52 13.18 5.95
C ALA A 25 -3.29 14.41 5.05
N GLU A 26 -3.96 14.48 3.92
CA GLU A 26 -3.91 15.65 3.04
C GLU A 26 -4.57 16.87 3.67
N GLN A 27 -5.69 16.68 4.37
CA GLN A 27 -6.34 17.76 5.11
C GLN A 27 -5.44 18.29 6.23
N ALA A 28 -4.86 17.40 7.05
CA ALA A 28 -3.95 17.80 8.12
C ALA A 28 -2.73 18.58 7.59
N LEU A 29 -2.17 18.17 6.46
CA LEU A 29 -1.10 18.90 5.79
C LEU A 29 -1.58 20.27 5.33
N HIS A 30 -2.75 20.38 4.69
CA HIS A 30 -3.29 21.60 4.16
C HIS A 30 -3.62 22.60 5.28
N ASP A 31 -4.21 22.13 6.37
CA ASP A 31 -4.51 22.97 7.54
C ASP A 31 -3.23 23.53 8.16
N TRP A 32 -2.21 22.68 8.33
CA TRP A 32 -0.91 23.11 8.84
C TRP A 32 -0.23 24.15 7.92
N LEU A 33 -0.31 23.94 6.59
CA LEU A 33 0.19 24.93 5.63
C LEU A 33 -0.59 26.25 5.71
N GLY A 34 -1.91 26.21 5.90
CA GLY A 34 -2.74 27.39 6.08
C GLY A 34 -2.37 28.21 7.31
N GLU A 35 -2.00 27.53 8.40
CA GLU A 35 -1.59 28.17 9.64
C GLU A 35 -0.19 28.79 9.55
N HIS A 36 0.77 28.09 8.93
CA HIS A 36 2.18 28.47 8.96
C HIS A 36 2.68 29.12 7.66
N TYR A 37 2.07 28.78 6.53
CA TYR A 37 2.46 29.20 5.17
C TYR A 37 1.25 29.57 4.31
N PRO A 38 0.40 30.54 4.72
CA PRO A 38 -0.93 30.77 4.14
C PRO A 38 -0.92 31.05 2.63
N ARG A 39 0.15 31.68 2.08
CA ARG A 39 0.23 31.90 0.63
C ARG A 39 0.18 30.60 -0.19
N VAL A 40 0.53 29.46 0.40
CA VAL A 40 0.40 28.15 -0.28
C VAL A 40 -1.07 27.78 -0.42
N THR A 41 -1.84 27.85 0.66
CA THR A 41 -3.26 27.47 0.67
C THR A 41 -4.16 28.53 0.02
N ASP A 42 -3.76 29.80 0.01
CA ASP A 42 -4.42 30.85 -0.78
C ASP A 42 -4.31 30.59 -2.29
N ARG A 43 -3.22 29.97 -2.72
CA ARG A 43 -2.93 29.69 -4.14
C ARG A 43 -3.39 28.29 -4.58
N TYR A 44 -3.32 27.28 -3.71
CA TYR A 44 -3.55 25.89 -4.04
C TYR A 44 -4.54 25.23 -3.09
N SER A 45 -5.66 24.77 -3.64
CA SER A 45 -6.57 23.86 -2.95
C SER A 45 -5.96 22.46 -2.83
N LEU A 46 -6.61 21.59 -2.05
CA LEU A 46 -6.25 20.16 -1.99
C LEU A 46 -6.23 19.51 -3.38
N GLU A 47 -7.22 19.85 -4.22
CA GLU A 47 -7.32 19.32 -5.57
C GLU A 47 -6.17 19.80 -6.47
N ASP A 48 -5.79 21.07 -6.34
CA ASP A 48 -4.64 21.62 -7.08
C ASP A 48 -3.34 20.93 -6.67
N MET A 49 -3.16 20.65 -5.38
CA MET A 49 -2.00 19.90 -4.89
C MET A 49 -1.99 18.44 -5.38
N ARG A 50 -3.16 17.80 -5.53
CA ARG A 50 -3.26 16.46 -6.15
C ARG A 50 -2.88 16.52 -7.62
N ARG A 51 -3.44 17.47 -8.36
CA ARG A 51 -3.13 17.68 -9.79
C ARG A 51 -1.65 17.93 -10.00
N MET A 52 -1.03 18.78 -9.18
CA MET A 52 0.41 19.02 -9.23
C MET A 52 1.24 17.74 -9.14
N ARG A 53 0.87 16.79 -8.27
CA ARG A 53 1.55 15.48 -8.18
C ARG A 53 1.35 14.64 -9.44
N THR A 54 0.15 14.66 -10.02
CA THR A 54 -0.14 13.98 -11.29
C THR A 54 0.70 14.56 -12.42
N ASP A 55 0.80 15.87 -12.50
CA ASP A 55 1.60 16.56 -13.52
C ASP A 55 3.10 16.26 -13.38
N LEU A 56 3.60 16.21 -12.14
CA LEU A 56 4.99 15.83 -11.86
C LEU A 56 5.29 14.39 -12.30
N VAL A 57 4.40 13.43 -12.06
CA VAL A 57 4.54 12.05 -12.57
C VAL A 57 4.48 12.02 -14.10
N GLY A 58 3.68 12.89 -14.73
CA GLY A 58 3.64 13.03 -16.19
C GLY A 58 4.97 13.51 -16.77
N GLN A 59 5.68 14.39 -16.07
CA GLN A 59 6.98 14.94 -16.48
C GLN A 59 8.15 13.99 -16.12
N GLU A 60 8.10 13.36 -14.95
CA GLU A 60 9.10 12.42 -14.42
C GLU A 60 8.41 11.12 -13.97
N PRO A 61 8.18 10.16 -14.89
CA PRO A 61 7.43 8.93 -14.59
C PRO A 61 8.03 8.08 -13.47
N ASP A 62 9.34 8.15 -13.23
CA ASP A 62 10.01 7.42 -12.16
C ASP A 62 9.59 7.88 -10.74
N LEU A 63 8.98 9.04 -10.59
CA LEU A 63 8.44 9.51 -9.31
C LEU A 63 7.33 8.60 -8.76
N ARG A 64 6.64 7.84 -9.62
CA ARG A 64 5.69 6.81 -9.16
C ARG A 64 6.32 5.72 -8.30
N ASN A 65 7.62 5.48 -8.46
CA ASN A 65 8.40 4.53 -7.66
C ASN A 65 8.91 5.14 -6.34
N ARG A 66 8.80 6.46 -6.18
CA ARG A 66 9.34 7.24 -5.06
C ARG A 66 8.28 8.24 -4.56
N ILE A 67 7.20 7.68 -3.98
CA ILE A 67 6.02 8.45 -3.60
C ILE A 67 6.31 9.53 -2.54
N THR A 68 7.30 9.28 -1.66
CA THR A 68 7.80 10.26 -0.70
C THR A 68 8.45 11.44 -1.41
N ASP A 69 9.32 11.17 -2.39
CA ASP A 69 9.98 12.23 -3.19
C ASP A 69 8.98 13.01 -4.01
N LEU A 70 8.00 12.33 -4.63
CA LEU A 70 6.92 12.98 -5.37
C LEU A 70 6.19 14.01 -4.51
N ARG A 71 5.80 13.64 -3.29
CA ARG A 71 5.11 14.56 -2.38
C ARG A 71 6.01 15.72 -1.96
N LYS A 72 7.27 15.46 -1.62
CA LYS A 72 8.24 16.52 -1.27
C LYS A 72 8.51 17.44 -2.46
N GLN A 73 8.61 16.94 -3.68
CA GLN A 73 8.77 17.76 -4.88
C GLN A 73 7.55 18.65 -5.13
N SER A 74 6.33 18.14 -4.93
CA SER A 74 5.12 18.95 -5.05
C SER A 74 5.09 20.09 -4.02
N LEU A 75 5.54 19.83 -2.79
CA LEU A 75 5.67 20.87 -1.74
C LEU A 75 6.72 21.91 -2.10
N ARG A 76 7.89 21.50 -2.64
CA ARG A 76 8.92 22.44 -3.12
C ARG A 76 8.38 23.34 -4.22
N LEU A 77 7.68 22.76 -5.20
CA LEU A 77 7.10 23.51 -6.30
C LEU A 77 6.07 24.53 -5.78
N ALA A 78 5.18 24.11 -4.89
CA ALA A 78 4.19 24.98 -4.27
C ALA A 78 4.86 26.13 -3.50
N ALA A 79 5.87 25.85 -2.66
CA ALA A 79 6.61 26.83 -1.89
C ALA A 79 7.25 27.89 -2.78
N ARG A 80 8.06 27.45 -3.75
CA ARG A 80 8.77 28.34 -4.68
C ARG A 80 7.82 29.25 -5.47
N THR A 81 6.69 28.71 -5.93
CA THR A 81 5.72 29.47 -6.74
C THR A 81 5.11 30.64 -5.97
N VAL A 82 4.98 30.53 -4.65
CA VAL A 82 4.42 31.58 -3.81
C VAL A 82 5.49 32.36 -3.02
N GLY A 83 6.78 32.14 -3.35
CA GLY A 83 7.91 32.88 -2.79
C GLY A 83 8.24 32.53 -1.34
N TYR A 84 8.06 31.24 -0.96
CA TYR A 84 8.62 30.67 0.26
C TYR A 84 9.86 29.84 -0.05
N ASP A 85 10.76 29.72 0.93
CA ASP A 85 11.91 28.84 0.88
C ASP A 85 11.49 27.37 1.08
N GLU A 86 12.39 26.44 0.73
CA GLU A 86 12.13 25.00 0.82
C GLU A 86 12.15 24.47 2.26
N GLU A 87 12.50 25.28 3.24
CA GLU A 87 12.55 24.87 4.65
C GLU A 87 11.21 24.32 5.17
N LEU A 88 10.08 24.73 4.54
CA LEU A 88 8.77 24.22 4.88
C LEU A 88 8.55 22.74 4.49
N VAL A 89 9.33 22.18 3.55
CA VAL A 89 9.04 20.89 2.92
C VAL A 89 9.10 19.73 3.90
N ASP A 90 10.17 19.64 4.68
CA ASP A 90 10.32 18.52 5.63
C ASP A 90 9.34 18.61 6.81
N PRO A 91 9.11 19.77 7.45
CA PRO A 91 8.04 19.89 8.44
C PRO A 91 6.65 19.59 7.89
N ALA A 92 6.30 20.10 6.71
CA ALA A 92 5.01 19.83 6.07
C ALA A 92 4.84 18.31 5.76
N PHE A 93 5.89 17.69 5.23
CA PHE A 93 5.87 16.25 4.99
C PHE A 93 5.75 15.44 6.30
N ALA A 94 6.37 15.90 7.39
CA ALA A 94 6.25 15.25 8.70
C ALA A 94 4.81 15.25 9.22
N ILE A 95 4.04 16.33 9.01
CA ILE A 95 2.61 16.37 9.35
C ILE A 95 1.83 15.35 8.53
N PHE A 96 2.04 15.35 7.20
CA PHE A 96 1.39 14.39 6.32
C PHE A 96 1.66 12.94 6.74
N ILE A 97 2.94 12.57 6.91
CA ILE A 97 3.33 11.18 7.17
C ILE A 97 2.88 10.71 8.56
N ALA A 98 2.81 11.62 9.54
CA ALA A 98 2.27 11.31 10.87
C ALA A 98 0.76 11.01 10.80
N ALA A 99 0.00 11.78 10.02
CA ALA A 99 -1.42 11.53 9.81
C ALA A 99 -1.66 10.26 8.96
N ARG A 100 -0.84 10.03 7.93
CA ARG A 100 -0.87 8.86 7.05
C ARG A 100 -0.69 7.53 7.80
N HIS A 101 -0.03 7.55 8.95
CA HIS A 101 0.15 6.37 9.80
C HIS A 101 -0.93 6.20 10.88
N ARG A 102 -2.02 6.97 10.83
CA ARG A 102 -3.19 6.78 11.69
C ARG A 102 -4.22 5.91 10.98
N VAL A 103 -3.93 4.62 10.90
CA VAL A 103 -4.81 3.64 10.24
C VAL A 103 -5.58 2.81 11.27
N SER A 104 -6.77 2.37 10.88
CA SER A 104 -7.52 1.33 11.56
C SER A 104 -7.61 0.13 10.64
N LEU A 105 -6.96 -0.99 11.02
CA LEU A 105 -7.10 -2.24 10.26
C LEU A 105 -8.57 -2.66 10.22
N TYR A 106 -8.99 -3.32 9.13
CA TYR A 106 -10.27 -4.02 9.16
C TYR A 106 -10.27 -5.07 10.28
N ASP A 107 -11.41 -5.26 10.92
CA ASP A 107 -11.53 -6.11 12.13
C ASP A 107 -11.13 -7.57 11.88
N ASP A 108 -11.26 -8.04 10.64
CA ASP A 108 -10.93 -9.40 10.21
C ASP A 108 -9.42 -9.63 9.97
N VAL A 109 -8.60 -8.56 9.87
CA VAL A 109 -7.19 -8.65 9.45
C VAL A 109 -6.32 -9.29 10.52
N THR A 110 -6.24 -8.68 11.69
CA THR A 110 -5.32 -9.15 12.76
C THR A 110 -5.58 -10.62 13.15
N PRO A 111 -6.84 -11.04 13.40
CA PRO A 111 -7.12 -12.44 13.71
C PRO A 111 -6.73 -13.39 12.59
N ALA A 112 -6.94 -13.01 11.33
CA ALA A 112 -6.62 -13.84 10.19
C ALA A 112 -5.10 -14.00 9.99
N LEU A 113 -4.32 -12.91 10.08
CA LEU A 113 -2.85 -12.97 9.97
C LEU A 113 -2.25 -13.87 11.06
N HIS A 114 -2.75 -13.81 12.29
CA HIS A 114 -2.34 -14.73 13.34
C HIS A 114 -2.65 -16.19 13.02
N ARG A 115 -3.82 -16.47 12.43
CA ARG A 115 -4.21 -17.84 12.03
C ARG A 115 -3.34 -18.35 10.88
N LEU A 116 -3.04 -17.52 9.90
CA LEU A 116 -2.13 -17.84 8.80
C LEU A 116 -0.74 -18.22 9.32
N ARG A 117 -0.18 -17.40 10.24
CA ARG A 117 1.11 -17.73 10.87
C ARG A 117 1.06 -19.03 11.66
N LYS A 118 -0.01 -19.28 12.43
CA LYS A 118 -0.21 -20.55 13.17
C LYS A 118 -0.32 -21.75 12.24
N ALA A 119 -0.86 -21.56 11.02
CA ALA A 119 -0.92 -22.59 9.98
C ALA A 119 0.43 -22.81 9.26
N GLY A 120 1.47 -22.06 9.61
CA GLY A 120 2.83 -22.21 9.11
C GLY A 120 3.18 -21.39 7.86
N TYR A 121 2.33 -20.43 7.46
CA TYR A 121 2.66 -19.51 6.38
C TYR A 121 3.66 -18.45 6.83
N ARG A 122 4.64 -18.12 5.97
CA ARG A 122 5.40 -16.88 6.09
C ARG A 122 4.56 -15.74 5.54
N LEU A 123 4.61 -14.58 6.22
CA LEU A 123 3.83 -13.43 5.82
C LEU A 123 4.74 -12.25 5.48
N GLY A 124 4.47 -11.59 4.36
CA GLY A 124 5.16 -10.36 3.96
C GLY A 124 4.17 -9.26 3.58
N SER A 125 4.61 -8.01 3.59
CA SER A 125 3.87 -6.90 3.00
C SER A 125 4.59 -6.33 1.78
N LEU A 126 3.85 -6.00 0.71
CA LEU A 126 4.36 -5.41 -0.54
C LEU A 126 3.51 -4.20 -0.90
N THR A 127 4.04 -2.98 -0.74
CA THR A 127 3.28 -1.77 -1.02
C THR A 127 3.96 -0.83 -2.01
N ASN A 128 3.17 -0.19 -2.87
CA ASN A 128 3.60 0.95 -3.68
C ASN A 128 3.63 2.25 -2.88
N GLY A 129 2.93 2.30 -1.75
CA GLY A 129 2.84 3.43 -0.88
C GLY A 129 4.03 3.59 0.07
N ASN A 130 3.91 4.56 0.95
CA ASN A 130 4.88 4.86 2.01
C ASN A 130 4.36 4.51 3.42
N ALA A 131 3.39 3.59 3.51
CA ALA A 131 2.99 3.01 4.78
C ALA A 131 4.14 2.18 5.36
N ASP A 132 4.50 2.46 6.61
CA ASP A 132 5.57 1.78 7.32
C ASP A 132 4.97 0.93 8.44
N VAL A 133 5.05 -0.39 8.29
CA VAL A 133 4.49 -1.36 9.26
C VAL A 133 5.06 -1.19 10.67
N TYR A 134 6.28 -0.65 10.82
CA TYR A 134 6.88 -0.35 12.12
C TYR A 134 6.19 0.84 12.78
N ARG A 135 5.97 1.92 12.03
CA ARG A 135 5.23 3.10 12.53
C ARG A 135 3.77 2.80 12.83
N LEU A 136 3.19 1.87 12.09
CA LEU A 136 1.83 1.38 12.33
C LEU A 136 1.72 0.43 13.53
N GLY A 137 2.85 -0.04 14.09
CA GLY A 137 2.86 -0.99 15.19
C GLY A 137 2.47 -2.42 14.80
N ILE A 138 2.37 -2.72 13.50
CA ILE A 138 1.94 -4.02 12.96
C ILE A 138 3.10 -4.87 12.39
N ALA A 139 4.34 -4.41 12.52
CA ALA A 139 5.51 -5.13 12.01
C ALA A 139 5.61 -6.56 12.54
N HIS A 140 5.13 -6.81 13.76
CA HIS A 140 5.11 -8.13 14.39
C HIS A 140 4.20 -9.15 13.67
N LEU A 141 3.30 -8.71 12.79
CA LEU A 141 2.42 -9.56 11.99
C LEU A 141 3.12 -10.09 10.73
N PHE A 142 4.26 -9.52 10.33
CA PHE A 142 4.97 -9.83 9.10
C PHE A 142 6.39 -10.33 9.39
N ASP A 143 6.90 -11.23 8.54
CA ASP A 143 8.28 -11.71 8.57
C ASP A 143 9.20 -10.78 7.78
N PHE A 144 8.65 -10.03 6.83
CA PHE A 144 9.33 -8.97 6.06
C PHE A 144 8.32 -7.96 5.50
N SER A 145 8.81 -6.77 5.17
CA SER A 145 8.03 -5.71 4.54
C SER A 145 8.87 -5.05 3.45
N LEU A 146 8.29 -4.88 2.26
CA LEU A 146 8.91 -4.25 1.11
C LEU A 146 8.04 -3.10 0.60
N THR A 147 8.69 -2.00 0.26
CA THR A 147 8.06 -0.85 -0.40
C THR A 147 8.66 -0.65 -1.80
N ALA A 148 7.90 0.01 -2.69
CA ALA A 148 8.43 0.40 -4.00
C ALA A 148 9.73 1.21 -3.88
N GLU A 149 9.81 2.11 -2.89
CA GLU A 149 11.01 2.91 -2.61
C GLU A 149 12.20 2.05 -2.21
N SER A 150 12.00 1.02 -1.35
CA SER A 150 13.08 0.15 -0.89
C SER A 150 13.66 -0.74 -1.99
N VAL A 151 12.84 -1.10 -2.98
CA VAL A 151 13.20 -1.99 -4.09
C VAL A 151 13.53 -1.22 -5.37
N GLY A 152 13.12 0.05 -5.44
CA GLY A 152 13.34 0.95 -6.57
C GLY A 152 12.37 0.78 -7.73
N ARG A 153 11.32 -0.05 -7.59
CA ARG A 153 10.30 -0.29 -8.60
C ARG A 153 8.94 -0.58 -7.96
N ALA A 154 7.91 0.12 -8.40
CA ALA A 154 6.53 -0.10 -7.98
C ALA A 154 5.87 -1.27 -8.75
N LYS A 155 4.89 -1.95 -8.14
CA LYS A 155 3.95 -2.81 -8.86
C LYS A 155 3.27 -1.97 -9.98
N PRO A 156 3.03 -2.50 -11.19
CA PRO A 156 3.08 -3.92 -11.58
C PRO A 156 4.46 -4.44 -11.99
N HIS A 157 5.56 -3.69 -11.81
CA HIS A 157 6.88 -4.25 -12.10
C HIS A 157 7.15 -5.47 -11.20
N PRO A 158 7.68 -6.59 -11.72
CA PRO A 158 7.82 -7.86 -10.98
C PRO A 158 8.80 -7.80 -9.80
N ARG A 159 9.61 -6.76 -9.71
CA ARG A 159 10.73 -6.66 -8.76
C ARG A 159 10.35 -6.85 -7.29
N LEU A 160 9.22 -6.31 -6.84
CA LEU A 160 8.75 -6.51 -5.45
C LEU A 160 8.46 -7.98 -5.15
N PHE A 161 7.83 -8.69 -6.10
CA PHE A 161 7.50 -10.12 -5.97
C PHE A 161 8.75 -11.00 -6.04
N GLU A 162 9.69 -10.69 -6.93
CA GLU A 162 11.00 -11.37 -7.02
C GLU A 162 11.76 -11.25 -5.69
N GLU A 163 11.82 -10.06 -5.12
CA GLU A 163 12.47 -9.82 -3.84
C GLU A 163 11.76 -10.54 -2.68
N ALA A 164 10.43 -10.58 -2.70
CA ALA A 164 9.65 -11.36 -1.73
C ALA A 164 9.95 -12.86 -1.82
N CYS A 165 10.06 -13.43 -3.03
CA CYS A 165 10.49 -14.82 -3.24
C CYS A 165 11.90 -15.06 -2.68
N ARG A 166 12.83 -14.14 -2.97
CA ARG A 166 14.21 -14.22 -2.48
C ARG A 166 14.28 -14.19 -0.95
N LEU A 167 13.59 -13.25 -0.30
CA LEU A 167 13.58 -13.12 1.16
C LEU A 167 12.93 -14.31 1.85
N SER A 168 11.87 -14.86 1.26
CA SER A 168 11.18 -16.01 1.82
C SER A 168 11.79 -17.36 1.44
N GLY A 169 12.73 -17.40 0.50
CA GLY A 169 13.37 -18.64 0.07
C GLY A 169 12.42 -19.62 -0.62
N VAL A 170 11.46 -19.07 -1.40
CA VAL A 170 10.46 -19.86 -2.12
C VAL A 170 10.51 -19.57 -3.62
N SER A 171 10.04 -20.53 -4.42
CA SER A 171 9.79 -20.29 -5.84
C SER A 171 8.54 -19.41 -6.05
N PRO A 172 8.40 -18.72 -7.20
CA PRO A 172 7.19 -17.95 -7.50
C PRO A 172 5.89 -18.77 -7.33
N ALA A 173 5.89 -20.01 -7.72
CA ALA A 173 4.73 -20.92 -7.60
C ALA A 173 4.33 -21.25 -6.15
N GLU A 174 5.23 -21.02 -5.17
CA GLU A 174 4.98 -21.25 -3.74
C GLU A 174 4.61 -19.95 -3.00
N LEU A 175 4.60 -18.80 -3.69
CA LEU A 175 4.18 -17.50 -3.16
C LEU A 175 2.79 -17.15 -3.70
N ALA A 176 1.91 -16.65 -2.83
CA ALA A 176 0.69 -16.00 -3.26
C ALA A 176 0.65 -14.56 -2.76
N HIS A 177 0.28 -13.64 -3.65
CA HIS A 177 0.06 -12.23 -3.31
C HIS A 177 -1.43 -11.95 -3.20
N VAL A 178 -1.81 -11.26 -2.13
CA VAL A 178 -3.18 -10.81 -1.85
C VAL A 178 -3.19 -9.30 -1.98
N GLY A 179 -3.98 -8.77 -2.89
CA GLY A 179 -4.09 -7.33 -3.13
C GLY A 179 -5.44 -6.98 -3.75
N ASP A 180 -5.79 -5.70 -3.75
CA ASP A 180 -7.08 -5.20 -4.19
C ASP A 180 -7.04 -4.60 -5.61
N GLU A 181 -5.87 -4.12 -6.06
CA GLU A 181 -5.75 -3.37 -7.31
C GLU A 181 -5.34 -4.27 -8.49
N ALA A 182 -6.23 -4.38 -9.49
CA ALA A 182 -6.01 -5.27 -10.62
C ALA A 182 -4.76 -4.91 -11.44
N ASP A 183 -4.56 -3.62 -11.75
CA ASP A 183 -3.49 -3.15 -12.62
C ASP A 183 -2.09 -3.20 -11.98
N THR A 184 -2.01 -3.25 -10.67
CA THR A 184 -0.74 -3.29 -9.93
C THR A 184 -0.50 -4.64 -9.27
N ASP A 185 -1.39 -5.10 -8.40
CA ASP A 185 -1.22 -6.33 -7.63
C ASP A 185 -1.36 -7.57 -8.49
N LEU A 186 -2.51 -7.65 -9.21
CA LEU A 186 -2.80 -8.85 -9.98
C LEU A 186 -1.93 -8.92 -11.22
N ALA A 187 -1.86 -7.85 -12.02
CA ALA A 187 -1.03 -7.82 -13.22
C ALA A 187 0.45 -8.02 -12.89
N GLY A 188 0.96 -7.37 -11.84
CA GLY A 188 2.36 -7.50 -11.42
C GLY A 188 2.69 -8.89 -10.90
N GLY A 189 1.81 -9.47 -10.07
CA GLY A 189 1.99 -10.82 -9.55
C GLY A 189 1.95 -11.89 -10.66
N LEU A 190 1.01 -11.76 -11.61
CA LEU A 190 0.95 -12.63 -12.79
C LEU A 190 2.22 -12.53 -13.65
N ALA A 191 2.71 -11.31 -13.87
CA ALA A 191 3.96 -11.08 -14.62
C ALA A 191 5.19 -11.69 -13.92
N ALA A 192 5.18 -11.72 -12.57
CA ALA A 192 6.23 -12.35 -11.77
C ALA A 192 6.07 -13.89 -11.65
N GLY A 193 4.99 -14.46 -12.15
CA GLY A 193 4.70 -15.89 -12.07
C GLY A 193 4.28 -16.38 -10.68
N VAL A 194 3.87 -15.45 -9.78
CA VAL A 194 3.33 -15.81 -8.47
C VAL A 194 1.83 -16.02 -8.55
N ASN A 195 1.27 -16.74 -7.57
CA ASN A 195 -0.17 -16.83 -7.46
C ASN A 195 -0.73 -15.48 -7.02
N VAL A 196 -1.88 -15.07 -7.56
CA VAL A 196 -2.54 -13.82 -7.18
C VAL A 196 -3.96 -14.11 -6.68
N ILE A 197 -4.30 -13.51 -5.57
CA ILE A 197 -5.60 -13.60 -4.92
C ILE A 197 -6.15 -12.17 -4.84
N TRP A 198 -7.25 -11.93 -5.53
CA TRP A 198 -7.88 -10.63 -5.51
C TRP A 198 -8.70 -10.44 -4.23
N MET A 199 -8.32 -9.46 -3.42
CA MET A 199 -9.08 -9.02 -2.26
C MET A 199 -10.12 -7.98 -2.71
N ASN A 200 -11.26 -8.45 -3.18
CA ASN A 200 -12.32 -7.61 -3.74
C ASN A 200 -13.36 -7.23 -2.68
N ARG A 201 -12.96 -6.43 -1.69
CA ARG A 201 -13.83 -5.97 -0.59
C ARG A 201 -15.01 -5.12 -1.07
N LEU A 202 -14.81 -4.37 -2.15
CA LEU A 202 -15.80 -3.44 -2.70
C LEU A 202 -16.65 -4.02 -3.83
N GLU A 203 -16.54 -5.33 -4.09
CA GLU A 203 -17.28 -6.03 -5.15
C GLU A 203 -17.13 -5.35 -6.54
N GLN A 204 -15.93 -4.91 -6.85
CA GLN A 204 -15.63 -4.27 -8.12
C GLN A 204 -15.75 -5.28 -9.28
N PRO A 205 -16.13 -4.83 -10.48
CA PRO A 205 -16.14 -5.69 -11.65
C PRO A 205 -14.72 -6.12 -12.03
N ALA A 206 -14.61 -7.34 -12.58
CA ALA A 206 -13.34 -7.86 -13.05
C ALA A 206 -12.75 -6.98 -14.16
N THR A 207 -11.44 -6.72 -14.09
CA THR A 207 -10.72 -5.99 -15.13
C THR A 207 -10.49 -6.88 -16.34
N PRO A 208 -10.91 -6.46 -17.55
CA PRO A 208 -10.69 -7.24 -18.76
C PRO A 208 -9.21 -7.59 -18.98
N GLY A 209 -8.94 -8.86 -19.27
CA GLY A 209 -7.58 -9.33 -19.54
C GLY A 209 -6.74 -9.68 -18.30
N ILE A 210 -7.23 -9.45 -17.09
CA ILE A 210 -6.58 -9.84 -15.84
C ILE A 210 -7.44 -10.88 -15.13
N THR A 211 -6.91 -12.10 -14.98
CA THR A 211 -7.62 -13.18 -14.30
C THR A 211 -6.83 -13.62 -13.07
N PRO A 212 -7.30 -13.34 -11.85
CA PRO A 212 -6.65 -13.81 -10.64
C PRO A 212 -6.80 -15.34 -10.49
N HIS A 213 -5.93 -15.95 -9.70
CA HIS A 213 -6.05 -17.38 -9.37
C HIS A 213 -7.22 -17.67 -8.41
N ALA A 214 -7.61 -16.67 -7.63
CA ALA A 214 -8.80 -16.68 -6.78
C ALA A 214 -9.26 -15.24 -6.47
N GLU A 215 -10.54 -15.10 -6.10
CA GLU A 215 -11.13 -13.88 -5.59
C GLU A 215 -11.73 -14.16 -4.22
N VAL A 216 -11.50 -13.22 -3.29
CA VAL A 216 -12.06 -13.24 -1.94
C VAL A 216 -12.53 -11.83 -1.58
N ARG A 217 -13.53 -11.72 -0.69
CA ARG A 217 -14.09 -10.42 -0.29
C ARG A 217 -13.60 -9.95 1.08
N ASP A 218 -13.02 -10.86 1.84
CA ASP A 218 -12.51 -10.60 3.19
C ASP A 218 -11.47 -11.65 3.59
N MET A 219 -10.90 -11.47 4.77
CA MET A 219 -9.92 -12.42 5.29
C MET A 219 -10.53 -13.76 5.69
N ALA A 220 -11.82 -13.82 5.97
CA ALA A 220 -12.51 -15.09 6.25
C ALA A 220 -12.58 -15.94 4.98
N GLY A 221 -12.92 -15.34 3.84
CA GLY A 221 -12.87 -15.97 2.53
C GLY A 221 -11.46 -16.47 2.16
N LEU A 222 -10.41 -15.68 2.46
CA LEU A 222 -9.02 -16.09 2.26
C LEU A 222 -8.67 -17.34 3.09
N LEU A 223 -9.03 -17.35 4.38
CA LEU A 223 -8.80 -18.49 5.26
C LEU A 223 -9.55 -19.75 4.77
N ALA A 224 -10.81 -19.60 4.39
CA ALA A 224 -11.62 -20.70 3.87
C ALA A 224 -11.02 -21.28 2.58
N MET A 225 -10.59 -20.43 1.65
CA MET A 225 -9.92 -20.83 0.41
C MET A 225 -8.63 -21.61 0.67
N LEU A 226 -7.88 -21.26 1.73
CA LEU A 226 -6.66 -21.96 2.14
C LEU A 226 -6.91 -23.20 2.99
N GLY A 227 -8.18 -23.55 3.26
CA GLY A 227 -8.55 -24.69 4.09
C GLY A 227 -8.28 -24.51 5.59
N ILE A 228 -8.21 -23.25 6.05
CA ILE A 228 -7.97 -22.91 7.46
C ILE A 228 -9.33 -22.66 8.11
N GLU A 229 -9.89 -23.67 8.80
CA GLU A 229 -11.21 -23.60 9.42
C GLU A 229 -11.31 -22.49 10.50
N ALA A 230 -12.50 -21.88 10.61
CA ALA A 230 -12.80 -20.99 11.73
C ALA A 230 -12.69 -21.79 13.05
N GLN A 231 -11.87 -21.34 14.00
CA GLN A 231 -11.98 -21.90 15.34
C GLN A 231 -13.38 -21.63 15.86
N GLN A 232 -14.17 -22.71 16.04
CA GLN A 232 -15.39 -22.60 16.83
C GLN A 232 -14.98 -22.16 18.23
N SER A 233 -15.43 -20.98 18.64
CA SER A 233 -15.31 -20.53 20.02
C SER A 233 -15.99 -21.61 20.88
N ARG A 234 -15.19 -22.45 21.56
CA ARG A 234 -15.74 -23.29 22.63
C ARG A 234 -16.05 -22.33 23.78
N ASN A 235 -17.34 -22.05 23.92
CA ASN A 235 -17.89 -21.47 25.14
C ASN A 235 -17.60 -22.37 26.34
#